data_16871986793cf5525f92c91b9b781fea
#
_entry.id   16871986793cf5525f92c91b9b781fea
#
_cell.length_a   1.000
_cell.length_b   1.000
_cell.length_c   1.000
_cell.angle_alpha   90.00
_cell.angle_beta   90.00
_cell.angle_gamma   90.00
#
_symmetry.space_group_name_H-M   'P 1'
#
loop_
_entity.id
_entity.type
_entity.pdbx_description
1 polymer ?
#
loop_
_entity_poly.entity_id
_entity_poly.type
_entity_poly.pdbx_seq_one_letter_code
_entity_poly.pdbx_strand_id
1 'polypeptide(L)'
;VMEQLGAFLDVSSALQYCCDSEELYLDIVGTYLEEDRYGLISEYFAAKDLENYRIQVHALKSGSRTIGANALYEEALRLEEAAKSGDTGYITENTRRVLEQYRMLAGRIRGILAGGSEADSCNADGRVLYIENDLMFRCLTERMLQEYGVASVSSGGQALEYLEGHVPELILLSAGADDVSLLKSLRSDGRLKDIPTVVYTADRSPAAEVMFLNAGAADVIRKPADGSVLSARIGRLLAAEKSCSA
;
A
#
# COMPACT_ATOMS: atom_id res chain seq x y z
N VAL A 1 -14.75 -17.10 -12.54
CA VAL A 1 -13.98 -16.48 -11.47
C VAL A 1 -14.89 -15.58 -10.64
N MET A 2 -15.52 -14.52 -11.20
CA MET A 2 -16.35 -13.57 -10.46
C MET A 2 -17.49 -14.23 -9.69
N GLU A 3 -18.24 -15.14 -10.29
CA GLU A 3 -19.30 -15.91 -9.63
C GLU A 3 -18.77 -16.74 -8.44
N GLN A 4 -17.61 -17.36 -8.61
CA GLN A 4 -16.98 -18.17 -7.56
C GLN A 4 -16.49 -17.31 -6.38
N LEU A 5 -15.95 -16.12 -6.66
CA LEU A 5 -15.58 -15.15 -5.63
C LEU A 5 -16.82 -14.61 -4.92
N GLY A 6 -17.89 -14.30 -5.66
CA GLY A 6 -19.16 -13.79 -5.12
C GLY A 6 -19.88 -14.77 -4.18
N ALA A 7 -19.51 -16.05 -4.18
CA ALA A 7 -20.04 -17.03 -3.25
C ALA A 7 -19.61 -16.82 -1.78
N PHE A 8 -18.58 -16.00 -1.52
CA PHE A 8 -18.07 -15.75 -0.16
C PHE A 8 -17.47 -14.35 0.05
N LEU A 9 -17.35 -13.55 -1.01
CA LEU A 9 -16.99 -12.13 -0.97
C LEU A 9 -18.18 -11.29 -1.42
N ASP A 10 -18.32 -10.10 -0.86
CA ASP A 10 -19.28 -9.10 -1.34
C ASP A 10 -18.70 -8.37 -2.55
N VAL A 11 -18.62 -9.09 -3.68
CA VAL A 11 -18.06 -8.59 -4.94
C VAL A 11 -18.84 -7.38 -5.45
N SER A 12 -20.17 -7.34 -5.25
CA SER A 12 -21.00 -6.25 -5.74
C SER A 12 -20.68 -4.93 -5.07
N SER A 13 -20.45 -4.92 -3.76
CA SER A 13 -19.99 -3.72 -3.03
C SER A 13 -18.54 -3.37 -3.37
N ALA A 14 -17.68 -4.37 -3.55
CA ALA A 14 -16.28 -4.15 -3.91
C ALA A 14 -16.12 -3.53 -5.30
N LEU A 15 -16.91 -3.95 -6.29
CA LEU A 15 -16.89 -3.38 -7.65
C LEU A 15 -17.21 -1.89 -7.68
N GLN A 16 -18.05 -1.39 -6.78
CA GLN A 16 -18.33 0.06 -6.70
C GLN A 16 -17.06 0.88 -6.41
N TYR A 17 -16.13 0.33 -5.63
CA TYR A 17 -14.82 0.97 -5.40
C TYR A 17 -13.89 0.86 -6.61
N CYS A 18 -14.16 -0.07 -7.53
CA CYS A 18 -13.39 -0.31 -8.74
C CYS A 18 -14.03 0.31 -10.00
N CYS A 19 -14.96 1.26 -9.83
CA CYS A 19 -15.73 1.88 -10.94
C CYS A 19 -16.38 0.80 -11.83
N ASP A 20 -16.91 -0.25 -11.23
CA ASP A 20 -17.52 -1.42 -11.87
C ASP A 20 -16.61 -2.19 -12.85
N SER A 21 -15.29 -2.02 -12.72
CA SER A 21 -14.29 -2.74 -13.52
C SER A 21 -13.92 -4.08 -12.86
N GLU A 22 -14.35 -5.19 -13.46
CA GLU A 22 -13.98 -6.54 -13.02
C GLU A 22 -12.46 -6.78 -13.11
N GLU A 23 -11.80 -6.26 -14.16
CA GLU A 23 -10.35 -6.34 -14.34
C GLU A 23 -9.61 -5.68 -13.17
N LEU A 24 -9.95 -4.43 -12.83
CA LEU A 24 -9.36 -3.74 -11.70
C LEU A 24 -9.62 -4.46 -10.37
N TYR A 25 -10.83 -5.02 -10.20
CA TYR A 25 -11.13 -5.80 -9.00
C TYR A 25 -10.25 -7.04 -8.88
N LEU A 26 -10.02 -7.77 -9.97
CA LEU A 26 -9.15 -8.95 -9.98
C LEU A 26 -7.69 -8.59 -9.73
N ASP A 27 -7.20 -7.47 -10.25
CA ASP A 27 -5.86 -6.93 -9.96
C ASP A 27 -5.70 -6.64 -8.46
N ILE A 28 -6.70 -5.99 -7.86
CA ILE A 28 -6.72 -5.71 -6.41
C ILE A 28 -6.72 -7.00 -5.59
N VAL A 29 -7.51 -7.99 -5.99
CA VAL A 29 -7.55 -9.29 -5.32
C VAL A 29 -6.21 -10.02 -5.46
N GLY A 30 -5.56 -9.93 -6.62
CA GLY A 30 -4.21 -10.46 -6.86
C GLY A 30 -3.20 -9.83 -5.89
N THR A 31 -3.12 -8.50 -5.86
CA THR A 31 -2.21 -7.75 -4.97
C THR A 31 -2.47 -8.05 -3.48
N TYR A 32 -3.75 -8.21 -3.09
CA TYR A 32 -4.10 -8.61 -1.71
C TYR A 32 -3.48 -9.95 -1.31
N LEU A 33 -3.29 -10.87 -2.27
CA LEU A 33 -2.72 -12.20 -2.02
C LEU A 33 -1.18 -12.22 -2.02
N GLU A 34 -0.53 -11.23 -2.61
CA GLU A 34 0.94 -11.13 -2.69
C GLU A 34 1.54 -10.64 -1.37
N GLU A 35 0.76 -9.95 -0.55
CA GLU A 35 1.23 -9.41 0.72
C GLU A 35 1.33 -10.48 1.80
N ASP A 36 2.50 -10.60 2.46
CA ASP A 36 2.68 -11.49 3.61
C ASP A 36 2.13 -10.86 4.91
N ARG A 37 0.83 -10.58 4.93
CA ARG A 37 0.15 -10.06 6.12
C ARG A 37 0.19 -11.03 7.28
N TYR A 38 0.16 -12.33 7.00
CA TYR A 38 0.24 -13.37 8.02
C TYR A 38 1.58 -13.31 8.75
N GLY A 39 2.69 -13.29 8.01
CA GLY A 39 4.03 -13.24 8.57
C GLY A 39 4.26 -11.97 9.39
N LEU A 40 4.00 -10.81 8.81
CA LEU A 40 4.21 -9.52 9.47
C LEU A 40 3.38 -9.35 10.76
N ILE A 41 2.08 -9.66 10.74
CA ILE A 41 1.24 -9.57 11.95
C ILE A 41 1.73 -10.58 13.01
N SER A 42 2.10 -11.81 12.62
CA SER A 42 2.62 -12.82 13.53
C SER A 42 3.93 -12.39 14.17
N GLU A 43 4.84 -11.78 13.41
CA GLU A 43 6.13 -11.28 13.89
C GLU A 43 5.95 -10.18 14.93
N TYR A 44 5.19 -9.11 14.60
CA TYR A 44 4.96 -8.01 15.53
C TYR A 44 4.14 -8.42 16.75
N PHE A 45 3.21 -9.37 16.59
CA PHE A 45 2.50 -9.97 17.71
C PHE A 45 3.45 -10.71 18.67
N ALA A 46 4.37 -11.53 18.16
CA ALA A 46 5.35 -12.26 18.94
C ALA A 46 6.36 -11.32 19.62
N ALA A 47 6.78 -10.26 18.93
CA ALA A 47 7.66 -9.22 19.45
C ALA A 47 6.99 -8.28 20.47
N LYS A 48 5.66 -8.36 20.64
CA LYS A 48 4.83 -7.43 21.44
C LYS A 48 4.96 -5.97 21.00
N ASP A 49 5.28 -5.76 19.74
CA ASP A 49 5.34 -4.43 19.09
C ASP A 49 3.93 -4.03 18.68
N LEU A 50 3.20 -3.41 19.62
CA LEU A 50 1.79 -3.03 19.39
C LEU A 50 1.62 -1.94 18.35
N GLU A 51 2.61 -1.10 18.14
CA GLU A 51 2.53 -0.03 17.15
C GLU A 51 2.57 -0.60 15.73
N ASN A 52 3.59 -1.37 15.41
CA ASN A 52 3.70 -2.03 14.11
C ASN A 52 2.61 -3.09 13.91
N TYR A 53 2.25 -3.84 14.95
CA TYR A 53 1.11 -4.74 14.92
C TYR A 53 -0.17 -4.01 14.47
N ARG A 54 -0.49 -2.85 15.07
CA ARG A 54 -1.66 -2.03 14.73
C ARG A 54 -1.64 -1.58 13.28
N ILE A 55 -0.49 -1.18 12.77
CA ILE A 55 -0.32 -0.77 11.36
C ILE A 55 -0.68 -1.93 10.43
N GLN A 56 -0.16 -3.13 10.69
CA GLN A 56 -0.42 -4.29 9.85
C GLN A 56 -1.87 -4.79 9.94
N VAL A 57 -2.48 -4.74 11.12
CA VAL A 57 -3.90 -5.08 11.31
C VAL A 57 -4.80 -4.04 10.62
N HIS A 58 -4.43 -2.76 10.66
CA HIS A 58 -5.13 -1.71 9.89
C HIS A 58 -5.10 -2.01 8.38
N ALA A 59 -3.95 -2.39 7.86
CA ALA A 59 -3.81 -2.74 6.45
C ALA A 59 -4.60 -4.02 6.09
N LEU A 60 -4.60 -5.05 6.96
CA LEU A 60 -5.45 -6.23 6.81
C LEU A 60 -6.93 -5.83 6.75
N LYS A 61 -7.39 -4.97 7.67
CA LYS A 61 -8.76 -4.45 7.70
C LYS A 61 -9.12 -3.75 6.38
N SER A 62 -8.30 -2.80 5.94
CA SER A 62 -8.55 -2.02 4.73
C SER A 62 -8.60 -2.91 3.49
N GLY A 63 -7.62 -3.79 3.32
CA GLY A 63 -7.57 -4.73 2.20
C GLY A 63 -8.77 -5.68 2.18
N SER A 64 -9.15 -6.23 3.36
CA SER A 64 -10.32 -7.11 3.48
C SER A 64 -11.62 -6.41 3.07
N ARG A 65 -11.80 -5.14 3.43
CA ARG A 65 -12.95 -4.34 2.99
C ARG A 65 -12.95 -4.15 1.48
N THR A 66 -11.80 -3.81 0.92
CA THR A 66 -11.66 -3.52 -0.52
C THR A 66 -12.03 -4.71 -1.39
N ILE A 67 -11.66 -5.94 -0.99
CA ILE A 67 -12.01 -7.16 -1.74
C ILE A 67 -13.40 -7.72 -1.38
N GLY A 68 -14.15 -7.09 -0.47
CA GLY A 68 -15.48 -7.54 -0.04
C GLY A 68 -15.44 -8.68 0.98
N ALA A 69 -14.34 -8.90 1.68
CA ALA A 69 -14.20 -9.91 2.73
C ALA A 69 -14.74 -9.38 4.08
N ASN A 70 -16.05 -9.08 4.15
CA ASN A 70 -16.68 -8.37 5.26
C ASN A 70 -16.48 -9.05 6.62
N ALA A 71 -16.53 -10.38 6.69
CA ALA A 71 -16.32 -11.09 7.96
C ALA A 71 -14.91 -10.88 8.51
N LEU A 72 -13.89 -10.93 7.65
CA LEU A 72 -12.50 -10.70 8.05
C LEU A 72 -12.25 -9.22 8.37
N TYR A 73 -12.90 -8.30 7.64
CA TYR A 73 -12.87 -6.88 7.94
C TYR A 73 -13.34 -6.57 9.37
N GLU A 74 -14.48 -7.12 9.79
CA GLU A 74 -15.02 -6.92 11.14
C GLU A 74 -14.09 -7.44 12.24
N GLU A 75 -13.48 -8.59 12.02
CA GLU A 75 -12.54 -9.17 12.97
C GLU A 75 -11.24 -8.36 13.05
N ALA A 76 -10.71 -7.91 11.92
CA ALA A 76 -9.53 -7.03 11.87
C ALA A 76 -9.81 -5.66 12.50
N LEU A 77 -11.01 -5.10 12.32
CA LEU A 77 -11.45 -3.87 12.97
C LEU A 77 -11.38 -3.98 14.49
N ARG A 78 -11.89 -5.08 15.06
CA ARG A 78 -11.86 -5.31 16.52
C ARG A 78 -10.43 -5.45 17.04
N LEU A 79 -9.53 -6.12 16.30
CA LEU A 79 -8.11 -6.19 16.67
C LEU A 79 -7.43 -4.82 16.61
N GLU A 80 -7.75 -4.00 15.61
CA GLU A 80 -7.22 -2.63 15.51
C GLU A 80 -7.69 -1.76 16.68
N GLU A 81 -8.97 -1.85 17.06
CA GLU A 81 -9.53 -1.13 18.20
C GLU A 81 -8.89 -1.58 19.53
N ALA A 82 -8.68 -2.89 19.69
CA ALA A 82 -7.98 -3.44 20.86
C ALA A 82 -6.53 -2.94 20.92
N ALA A 83 -5.84 -2.86 19.79
CA ALA A 83 -4.48 -2.32 19.72
C ALA A 83 -4.43 -0.82 20.07
N LYS A 84 -5.42 -0.04 19.60
CA LYS A 84 -5.54 1.39 19.94
C LYS A 84 -5.83 1.63 21.44
N SER A 85 -6.62 0.77 22.06
CA SER A 85 -6.97 0.86 23.49
C SER A 85 -5.93 0.21 24.41
N GLY A 86 -4.94 -0.51 23.86
CA GLY A 86 -3.96 -1.28 24.62
C GLY A 86 -4.53 -2.54 25.27
N ASP A 87 -5.65 -3.08 24.77
CA ASP A 87 -6.26 -4.34 25.23
C ASP A 87 -5.45 -5.54 24.71
N THR A 88 -4.35 -5.81 25.38
CA THR A 88 -3.45 -6.94 25.07
C THR A 88 -4.12 -8.29 25.34
N GLY A 89 -5.13 -8.35 26.20
CA GLY A 89 -5.92 -9.56 26.48
C GLY A 89 -6.67 -9.99 25.23
N TYR A 90 -7.47 -9.10 24.67
CA TYR A 90 -8.22 -9.36 23.43
C TYR A 90 -7.30 -9.70 22.26
N ILE A 91 -6.19 -8.97 22.10
CA ILE A 91 -5.20 -9.22 21.06
C ILE A 91 -4.64 -10.64 21.19
N THR A 92 -4.20 -11.05 22.39
CA THR A 92 -3.61 -12.36 22.62
C THR A 92 -4.58 -13.50 22.33
N GLU A 93 -5.83 -13.33 22.67
CA GLU A 93 -6.88 -14.34 22.49
C GLU A 93 -7.31 -14.49 21.02
N ASN A 94 -7.36 -13.39 20.26
CA ASN A 94 -8.03 -13.38 18.97
C ASN A 94 -7.09 -13.32 17.76
N THR A 95 -5.84 -12.83 17.89
CA THR A 95 -4.93 -12.64 16.73
C THR A 95 -4.75 -13.93 15.94
N ARG A 96 -4.47 -15.05 16.61
CA ARG A 96 -4.24 -16.33 15.93
C ARG A 96 -5.45 -16.79 15.12
N ARG A 97 -6.65 -16.63 15.66
CA ARG A 97 -7.90 -17.00 15.01
C ARG A 97 -8.15 -16.14 13.75
N VAL A 98 -7.91 -14.85 13.85
CA VAL A 98 -8.10 -13.93 12.71
C VAL A 98 -7.07 -14.22 11.61
N LEU A 99 -5.83 -14.46 11.96
CA LEU A 99 -4.79 -14.84 11.01
C LEU A 99 -5.10 -16.16 10.30
N GLU A 100 -5.66 -17.13 11.00
CA GLU A 100 -6.07 -18.40 10.39
C GLU A 100 -7.23 -18.19 9.40
N GLN A 101 -8.21 -17.34 9.74
CA GLN A 101 -9.28 -16.96 8.81
C GLN A 101 -8.72 -16.27 7.55
N TYR A 102 -7.77 -15.34 7.72
CA TYR A 102 -7.09 -14.72 6.59
C TYR A 102 -6.39 -15.76 5.69
N ARG A 103 -5.63 -16.69 6.28
CA ARG A 103 -4.91 -17.74 5.56
C ARG A 103 -5.86 -18.65 4.77
N MET A 104 -6.97 -19.05 5.38
CA MET A 104 -7.99 -19.87 4.72
C MET A 104 -8.65 -19.12 3.55
N LEU A 105 -9.01 -17.84 3.76
CA LEU A 105 -9.57 -16.99 2.72
C LEU A 105 -8.61 -16.81 1.55
N ALA A 106 -7.35 -16.45 1.83
CA ALA A 106 -6.32 -16.28 0.81
C ALA A 106 -6.06 -17.56 0.02
N GLY A 107 -6.00 -18.72 0.69
CA GLY A 107 -5.89 -20.03 0.04
C GLY A 107 -7.06 -20.34 -0.89
N ARG A 108 -8.29 -20.02 -0.48
CA ARG A 108 -9.49 -20.21 -1.30
C ARG A 108 -9.48 -19.33 -2.55
N ILE A 109 -9.10 -18.06 -2.39
CA ILE A 109 -9.01 -17.12 -3.51
C ILE A 109 -7.92 -17.57 -4.48
N ARG A 110 -6.71 -17.94 -4.01
CA ARG A 110 -5.63 -18.46 -4.86
C ARG A 110 -6.07 -19.69 -5.65
N GLY A 111 -6.81 -20.60 -5.04
CA GLY A 111 -7.36 -21.77 -5.73
C GLY A 111 -8.31 -21.44 -6.87
N ILE A 112 -9.10 -20.37 -6.74
CA ILE A 112 -10.00 -19.88 -7.79
C ILE A 112 -9.23 -19.19 -8.91
N LEU A 113 -8.27 -18.35 -8.57
CA LEU A 113 -7.47 -17.60 -9.54
C LEU A 113 -6.49 -18.50 -10.30
N ALA A 114 -5.94 -19.54 -9.67
CA ALA A 114 -5.05 -20.51 -10.34
C ALA A 114 -5.76 -21.35 -11.42
N GLY A 115 -7.07 -21.44 -11.41
CA GLY A 115 -7.88 -22.03 -12.48
C GLY A 115 -8.09 -21.13 -13.70
N GLY A 116 -7.66 -19.87 -13.64
CA GLY A 116 -7.73 -18.88 -14.71
C GLY A 116 -6.40 -18.15 -14.81
N SER A 117 -5.56 -18.53 -15.79
CA SER A 117 -4.39 -17.82 -16.35
C SER A 117 -3.53 -16.94 -15.42
N GLU A 118 -2.25 -17.18 -15.46
CA GLU A 118 -1.17 -16.38 -14.87
C GLU A 118 -1.38 -14.89 -15.14
N ALA A 119 -1.61 -14.12 -14.07
CA ALA A 119 -1.51 -12.67 -14.11
C ALA A 119 -0.05 -12.29 -13.81
N ASP A 120 0.54 -11.57 -14.74
CA ASP A 120 1.93 -11.10 -14.73
C ASP A 120 2.31 -10.41 -13.41
N SER A 121 3.48 -10.80 -12.95
CA SER A 121 4.21 -10.26 -11.81
C SER A 121 4.47 -8.75 -11.94
N CYS A 122 4.40 -8.05 -10.82
CA CYS A 122 4.95 -6.71 -10.61
C CYS A 122 6.26 -6.50 -11.37
N ASN A 123 6.36 -5.48 -12.20
CA ASN A 123 7.61 -5.06 -12.83
C ASN A 123 8.65 -4.78 -11.77
N ALA A 124 9.65 -5.66 -11.66
CA ALA A 124 10.74 -5.55 -10.69
C ALA A 124 11.65 -4.31 -10.93
N ASP A 125 11.50 -3.64 -12.07
CA ASP A 125 12.35 -2.50 -12.50
C ASP A 125 11.48 -1.26 -12.77
N GLY A 126 10.79 -0.77 -11.73
CA GLY A 126 9.97 0.43 -11.84
C GLY A 126 10.83 1.71 -11.82
N ARG A 127 10.56 2.65 -12.74
CA ARG A 127 11.15 3.99 -12.71
C ARG A 127 10.63 4.81 -11.52
N VAL A 128 9.45 4.49 -11.03
CA VAL A 128 8.81 5.13 -9.86
C VAL A 128 8.65 4.08 -8.75
N LEU A 129 9.22 4.35 -7.57
CA LEU A 129 8.91 3.56 -6.37
C LEU A 129 7.74 4.21 -5.63
N TYR A 130 6.65 3.48 -5.47
CA TYR A 130 5.48 3.94 -4.70
C TYR A 130 5.38 3.24 -3.36
N ILE A 131 5.35 4.01 -2.28
CA ILE A 131 5.26 3.52 -0.90
C ILE A 131 3.86 3.84 -0.38
N GLU A 132 2.99 2.82 -0.24
CA GLU A 132 1.58 2.96 0.17
C GLU A 132 1.10 1.70 0.88
N ASN A 133 0.56 1.84 2.07
CA ASN A 133 0.03 0.71 2.83
C ASN A 133 -1.43 0.37 2.52
N ASP A 134 -2.19 1.31 1.96
CA ASP A 134 -3.57 1.06 1.53
C ASP A 134 -3.59 0.43 0.15
N LEU A 135 -4.08 -0.81 0.09
CA LEU A 135 -4.12 -1.62 -1.12
C LEU A 135 -4.89 -0.94 -2.26
N MET A 136 -6.03 -0.32 -1.97
CA MET A 136 -6.84 0.32 -2.99
C MET A 136 -6.11 1.52 -3.61
N PHE A 137 -5.54 2.40 -2.76
CA PHE A 137 -4.76 3.53 -3.26
C PHE A 137 -3.54 3.08 -4.04
N ARG A 138 -2.89 1.97 -3.63
CA ARG A 138 -1.75 1.41 -4.34
C ARG A 138 -2.13 0.97 -5.75
N CYS A 139 -3.11 0.09 -5.91
CA CYS A 139 -3.55 -0.40 -7.22
C CYS A 139 -4.07 0.73 -8.13
N LEU A 140 -4.87 1.66 -7.58
CA LEU A 140 -5.36 2.79 -8.36
C LEU A 140 -4.23 3.70 -8.85
N THR A 141 -3.24 3.98 -8.00
CA THR A 141 -2.12 4.86 -8.34
C THR A 141 -1.17 4.18 -9.33
N GLU A 142 -0.89 2.88 -9.18
CA GLU A 142 -0.13 2.08 -10.15
C GLU A 142 -0.77 2.16 -11.55
N ARG A 143 -2.09 1.97 -11.61
CA ARG A 143 -2.82 2.07 -12.88
C ARG A 143 -2.78 3.49 -13.48
N MET A 144 -2.88 4.53 -12.65
CA MET A 144 -2.76 5.93 -13.10
C MET A 144 -1.37 6.26 -13.64
N LEU A 145 -0.34 5.60 -13.14
CA LEU A 145 1.07 5.84 -13.45
C LEU A 145 1.72 4.72 -14.27
N GLN A 146 0.93 3.80 -14.85
CA GLN A 146 1.43 2.62 -15.57
C GLN A 146 2.45 2.96 -16.67
N GLU A 147 2.32 4.12 -17.32
CA GLU A 147 3.24 4.59 -18.37
C GLU A 147 4.67 4.84 -17.87
N TYR A 148 4.87 5.04 -16.55
CA TYR A 148 6.18 5.30 -15.95
C TYR A 148 6.86 4.04 -15.40
N GLY A 149 6.15 2.90 -15.37
CA GLY A 149 6.63 1.70 -14.67
C GLY A 149 6.73 1.94 -13.17
N VAL A 150 5.77 1.42 -12.42
CA VAL A 150 5.70 1.60 -10.95
C VAL A 150 6.09 0.30 -10.27
N ALA A 151 7.09 0.35 -9.39
CA ALA A 151 7.29 -0.65 -8.36
C ALA A 151 6.62 -0.15 -7.08
N SER A 152 5.82 -0.95 -6.41
CA SER A 152 5.16 -0.53 -5.18
C SER A 152 5.46 -1.43 -4.01
N VAL A 153 5.48 -0.81 -2.83
CA VAL A 153 5.71 -1.49 -1.56
C VAL A 153 4.75 -0.98 -0.50
N SER A 154 4.44 -1.81 0.50
CA SER A 154 3.44 -1.48 1.51
C SER A 154 4.00 -0.77 2.75
N SER A 155 5.32 -0.65 2.88
CA SER A 155 5.93 -0.04 4.07
C SER A 155 7.28 0.61 3.78
N GLY A 156 7.71 1.50 4.68
CA GLY A 156 9.04 2.11 4.63
C GLY A 156 10.18 1.08 4.76
N GLY A 157 9.98 0.00 5.54
CA GLY A 157 10.94 -1.09 5.66
C GLY A 157 11.18 -1.80 4.33
N GLN A 158 10.10 -2.20 3.65
CA GLN A 158 10.18 -2.80 2.32
C GLN A 158 10.77 -1.82 1.28
N ALA A 159 10.50 -0.52 1.42
CA ALA A 159 11.09 0.48 0.55
C ALA A 159 12.61 0.53 0.69
N LEU A 160 13.13 0.49 1.92
CA LEU A 160 14.58 0.48 2.16
C LEU A 160 15.23 -0.80 1.62
N GLU A 161 14.60 -1.96 1.81
CA GLU A 161 15.05 -3.24 1.26
C GLU A 161 15.09 -3.20 -0.29
N TYR A 162 14.03 -2.71 -0.92
CA TYR A 162 13.99 -2.53 -2.38
C TYR A 162 15.14 -1.62 -2.87
N LEU A 163 15.39 -0.52 -2.16
CA LEU A 163 16.41 0.47 -2.50
C LEU A 163 17.85 -0.02 -2.29
N GLU A 164 18.07 -1.17 -1.63
CA GLU A 164 19.40 -1.80 -1.57
C GLU A 164 19.86 -2.30 -2.95
N GLY A 165 18.92 -2.82 -3.75
CA GLY A 165 19.20 -3.40 -5.07
C GLY A 165 18.77 -2.55 -6.27
N HIS A 166 17.90 -1.54 -6.06
CA HIS A 166 17.26 -0.77 -7.13
C HIS A 166 17.34 0.73 -6.84
N VAL A 167 17.54 1.52 -7.89
CA VAL A 167 17.58 2.99 -7.79
C VAL A 167 16.47 3.55 -8.70
N PRO A 168 15.30 3.91 -8.17
CA PRO A 168 14.24 4.50 -8.96
C PRO A 168 14.60 5.94 -9.38
N GLU A 169 13.96 6.43 -10.45
CA GLU A 169 14.10 7.82 -10.88
C GLU A 169 13.25 8.78 -10.02
N LEU A 170 12.24 8.27 -9.30
CA LEU A 170 11.37 9.05 -8.42
C LEU A 170 10.79 8.16 -7.32
N ILE A 171 10.62 8.73 -6.13
CA ILE A 171 9.91 8.09 -5.02
C ILE A 171 8.59 8.83 -4.80
N LEU A 172 7.46 8.11 -4.85
CA LEU A 172 6.14 8.58 -4.46
C LEU A 172 5.83 8.02 -3.06
N LEU A 173 5.82 8.88 -2.06
CA LEU A 173 5.62 8.50 -0.66
C LEU A 173 4.21 8.87 -0.20
N SER A 174 3.40 7.86 0.08
CA SER A 174 2.15 8.08 0.82
C SER A 174 2.48 8.38 2.27
N ALA A 175 2.15 9.57 2.73
CA ALA A 175 2.57 10.02 4.04
C ALA A 175 1.46 10.71 4.84
N GLY A 176 1.40 10.38 6.13
CA GLY A 176 0.77 11.17 7.17
C GLY A 176 1.80 12.05 7.89
N ALA A 177 1.36 12.79 8.91
CA ALA A 177 2.24 13.69 9.67
C ALA A 177 3.41 12.95 10.35
N ASP A 178 3.25 11.66 10.64
CA ASP A 178 4.24 10.82 11.33
C ASP A 178 5.33 10.27 10.39
N ASP A 179 5.12 10.35 9.07
CA ASP A 179 6.03 9.75 8.06
C ASP A 179 7.19 10.68 7.63
N VAL A 180 7.31 11.86 8.23
CA VAL A 180 8.42 12.80 7.97
C VAL A 180 9.79 12.18 8.26
N SER A 181 9.85 11.22 9.18
CA SER A 181 11.09 10.51 9.53
C SER A 181 11.65 9.73 8.35
N LEU A 182 10.82 9.00 7.60
CA LEU A 182 11.25 8.28 6.41
C LEU A 182 11.75 9.22 5.33
N LEU A 183 11.04 10.32 5.06
CA LEU A 183 11.48 11.34 4.12
C LEU A 183 12.86 11.91 4.48
N LYS A 184 13.08 12.23 5.76
CA LYS A 184 14.39 12.71 6.25
C LYS A 184 15.49 11.65 6.11
N SER A 185 15.17 10.37 6.37
CA SER A 185 16.12 9.28 6.20
C SER A 185 16.55 9.12 4.74
N LEU A 186 15.60 9.16 3.79
CA LEU A 186 15.89 9.14 2.37
C LEU A 186 16.78 10.31 1.93
N ARG A 187 16.55 11.50 2.46
CA ARG A 187 17.36 12.70 2.19
C ARG A 187 18.76 12.66 2.80
N SER A 188 18.94 11.91 3.87
CA SER A 188 20.23 11.76 4.56
C SER A 188 21.10 10.66 3.94
N ASP A 189 20.52 9.76 3.16
CA ASP A 189 21.27 8.71 2.46
C ASP A 189 21.98 9.28 1.25
N GLY A 190 23.29 9.10 1.18
CA GLY A 190 24.14 9.66 0.11
C GLY A 190 23.81 9.16 -1.30
N ARG A 191 23.15 7.99 -1.42
CA ARG A 191 22.72 7.41 -2.71
C ARG A 191 21.34 7.89 -3.14
N LEU A 192 20.47 8.19 -2.17
CA LEU A 192 19.04 8.44 -2.39
C LEU A 192 18.66 9.93 -2.31
N LYS A 193 19.54 10.76 -1.74
CA LYS A 193 19.28 12.19 -1.48
C LYS A 193 18.90 12.99 -2.73
N ASP A 194 19.41 12.59 -3.89
CA ASP A 194 19.19 13.29 -5.16
C ASP A 194 17.92 12.78 -5.90
N ILE A 195 17.35 11.64 -5.47
CA ILE A 195 16.12 11.10 -6.06
C ILE A 195 14.93 11.96 -5.63
N PRO A 196 14.16 12.59 -6.55
CA PRO A 196 13.01 13.39 -6.18
C PRO A 196 11.97 12.54 -5.44
N THR A 197 11.59 13.00 -4.25
CA THR A 197 10.54 12.36 -3.44
C THR A 197 9.30 13.24 -3.43
N VAL A 198 8.20 12.73 -3.97
CA VAL A 198 6.90 13.39 -3.95
C VAL A 198 6.08 12.81 -2.80
N VAL A 199 5.52 13.68 -1.98
CA VAL A 199 4.63 13.26 -0.89
C VAL A 199 3.18 13.27 -1.38
N TYR A 200 2.49 12.14 -1.23
CA TYR A 200 1.08 11.96 -1.60
C TYR A 200 0.25 11.78 -0.33
N THR A 201 -0.44 12.82 0.13
CA THR A 201 -1.04 12.88 1.46
C THR A 201 -2.53 13.19 1.47
N ALA A 202 -3.27 12.60 2.41
CA ALA A 202 -4.65 12.96 2.69
C ALA A 202 -4.78 14.21 3.60
N ASP A 203 -3.69 14.64 4.24
CA ASP A 203 -3.69 15.87 5.05
C ASP A 203 -3.77 17.09 4.14
N ARG A 204 -4.81 17.89 4.35
CA ARG A 204 -5.10 19.10 3.55
C ARG A 204 -4.63 20.38 4.22
N SER A 205 -4.01 20.29 5.39
CA SER A 205 -3.55 21.47 6.10
C SER A 205 -2.36 22.12 5.40
N PRO A 206 -2.32 23.47 5.28
CA PRO A 206 -1.14 24.16 4.77
C PRO A 206 0.11 23.90 5.61
N ALA A 207 -0.05 23.61 6.90
CA ALA A 207 1.05 23.30 7.80
C ALA A 207 1.74 21.99 7.42
N ALA A 208 0.98 20.94 7.08
CA ALA A 208 1.53 19.67 6.62
C ALA A 208 2.30 19.83 5.30
N GLU A 209 1.75 20.58 4.34
CA GLU A 209 2.43 20.87 3.07
C GLU A 209 3.78 21.56 3.29
N VAL A 210 3.81 22.63 4.10
CA VAL A 210 5.04 23.32 4.46
C VAL A 210 6.02 22.41 5.19
N MET A 211 5.54 21.57 6.09
CA MET A 211 6.36 20.61 6.83
C MET A 211 7.06 19.62 5.89
N PHE A 212 6.34 19.03 4.93
CA PHE A 212 6.92 18.09 3.97
C PHE A 212 7.91 18.75 3.01
N LEU A 213 7.59 19.95 2.51
CA LEU A 213 8.51 20.72 1.66
C LEU A 213 9.81 21.06 2.40
N ASN A 214 9.72 21.51 3.68
CA ASN A 214 10.88 21.79 4.50
C ASN A 214 11.68 20.53 4.86
N ALA A 215 11.05 19.35 4.88
CA ALA A 215 11.71 18.08 5.07
C ALA A 215 12.41 17.56 3.80
N GLY A 216 12.29 18.28 2.67
CA GLY A 216 12.98 17.99 1.42
C GLY A 216 12.10 17.27 0.37
N ALA A 217 10.77 17.27 0.50
CA ALA A 217 9.90 16.80 -0.58
C ALA A 217 10.08 17.68 -1.83
N ALA A 218 10.14 17.04 -3.00
CA ALA A 218 10.22 17.73 -4.30
C ALA A 218 8.85 18.34 -4.71
N ASP A 219 7.75 17.70 -4.28
CA ASP A 219 6.39 18.20 -4.43
C ASP A 219 5.49 17.54 -3.36
N VAL A 220 4.33 18.15 -3.10
CA VAL A 220 3.29 17.60 -2.23
C VAL A 220 1.97 17.56 -2.98
N ILE A 221 1.39 16.37 -3.12
CA ILE A 221 0.14 16.15 -3.83
C ILE A 221 -0.92 15.66 -2.84
N ARG A 222 -2.13 16.18 -2.94
CA ARG A 222 -3.23 15.84 -2.04
C ARG A 222 -4.04 14.67 -2.57
N LYS A 223 -4.36 13.70 -1.71
CA LYS A 223 -5.26 12.58 -1.99
C LYS A 223 -6.74 12.98 -1.86
N PRO A 224 -7.61 12.43 -2.69
CA PRO A 224 -7.33 11.81 -3.99
C PRO A 224 -6.94 12.88 -5.01
N ALA A 225 -6.00 12.57 -5.90
CA ALA A 225 -5.69 13.41 -7.04
C ALA A 225 -6.35 12.84 -8.31
N ASP A 226 -6.69 13.72 -9.23
CA ASP A 226 -7.03 13.31 -10.59
C ASP A 226 -5.82 12.65 -11.25
N GLY A 227 -6.04 11.52 -11.97
CA GLY A 227 -4.94 10.76 -12.58
C GLY A 227 -4.11 11.59 -13.57
N SER A 228 -4.74 12.47 -14.34
CA SER A 228 -4.04 13.35 -15.29
C SER A 228 -3.15 14.38 -14.58
N VAL A 229 -3.61 14.90 -13.42
CA VAL A 229 -2.83 15.83 -12.60
C VAL A 229 -1.64 15.13 -11.96
N LEU A 230 -1.86 13.91 -11.42
CA LEU A 230 -0.81 13.11 -10.82
C LEU A 230 0.26 12.75 -11.86
N SER A 231 -0.14 12.19 -13.01
CA SER A 231 0.76 11.84 -14.11
C SER A 231 1.55 13.06 -14.61
N ALA A 232 0.91 14.21 -14.82
CA ALA A 232 1.59 15.43 -15.29
C ALA A 232 2.65 15.93 -14.31
N ARG A 233 2.40 15.86 -12.99
CA ARG A 233 3.37 16.28 -11.97
C ARG A 233 4.55 15.31 -11.87
N ILE A 234 4.30 14.01 -11.88
CA ILE A 234 5.34 12.98 -11.90
C ILE A 234 6.17 13.08 -13.16
N GLY A 235 5.53 13.17 -14.34
CA GLY A 235 6.20 13.29 -15.63
C GLY A 235 7.12 14.52 -15.73
N ARG A 236 6.70 15.66 -15.15
CA ARG A 236 7.53 16.87 -15.09
C ARG A 236 8.83 16.65 -14.31
N LEU A 237 8.75 15.98 -13.16
CA LEU A 237 9.92 15.72 -12.33
C LEU A 237 10.86 14.71 -13.00
N LEU A 238 10.33 13.65 -13.60
CA LEU A 238 11.11 12.67 -14.37
C LEU A 238 11.79 13.27 -15.60
N ALA A 239 11.20 14.30 -16.22
CA ALA A 239 11.79 14.99 -17.35
C ALA A 239 12.91 15.97 -16.93
N ALA A 240 12.80 16.61 -15.78
CA ALA A 240 13.80 17.54 -15.26
C ALA A 240 15.15 16.86 -14.96
N GLU A 241 15.12 15.62 -14.48
CA GLU A 241 16.34 14.83 -14.19
C GLU A 241 17.15 14.52 -15.47
N LYS A 242 16.49 14.24 -16.59
CA LYS A 242 17.16 13.96 -17.85
C LYS A 242 17.94 15.16 -18.41
N SER A 243 17.55 16.38 -18.01
CA SER A 243 18.19 17.61 -18.47
C SER A 243 19.44 17.98 -17.66
N CYS A 244 19.63 17.41 -16.46
CA CYS A 244 20.82 17.62 -15.63
C CYS A 244 21.94 16.60 -15.86
N SER A 245 21.66 15.51 -16.59
CA SER A 245 22.61 14.41 -16.83
C SER A 245 23.22 14.46 -18.26
N ALA A 246 22.92 15.48 -19.03
CA ALA A 246 23.45 15.75 -20.36
C ALA A 246 24.37 16.98 -20.35
#